data_b117160ba4655c9b1a26fbfe25cc625f
#
_entry.id   b117160ba4655c9b1a26fbfe25cc625f
#
_cell.length_a   1.000
_cell.length_b   1.000
_cell.length_c   1.000
_cell.angle_alpha   90.00
_cell.angle_beta   90.00
_cell.angle_gamma   90.00
#
_symmetry.space_group_name_H-M   'P 1'
#
loop_
_entity.id
_entity.type
_entity.pdbx_description
1 polymer ?
#
loop_
_entity_poly.entity_id
_entity_poly.type
_entity_poly.pdbx_seq_one_letter_code
_entity_poly.pdbx_strand_id
1 'polypeptide(L)'
;MISIIVAVTKNNVIGNNGIMPWKIKGEQRRFKELTTGHTIIVGRKTFQAEGKPLPNRKTIIISKTKNIECENCVTVKSLKEALELAKDEKEIFIAGGGEIYRQVLPMTDRIYLTIIDKVIEGDVYFPKINEDEFVKAYEERIEGEIPYTYYTYERRK
;
A
#
# COMPACT_ATOMS: atom_id res chain seq x y z
N MET A 1 -8.12 -11.15 -6.45
CA MET A 1 -8.09 -9.71 -6.76
C MET A 1 -6.87 -9.07 -6.14
N ILE A 2 -6.14 -8.30 -6.91
CA ILE A 2 -4.96 -7.59 -6.45
C ILE A 2 -5.33 -6.14 -6.20
N SER A 3 -5.15 -5.67 -4.97
CA SER A 3 -5.50 -4.31 -4.57
C SER A 3 -4.27 -3.61 -4.02
N ILE A 4 -4.03 -2.39 -4.47
CA ILE A 4 -3.03 -1.49 -3.89
C ILE A 4 -3.70 -0.71 -2.78
N ILE A 5 -3.00 -0.54 -1.66
CA ILE A 5 -3.41 0.37 -0.60
C ILE A 5 -2.25 1.33 -0.32
N VAL A 6 -2.50 2.63 -0.41
CA VAL A 6 -1.45 3.65 -0.37
C VAL A 6 -1.98 4.98 0.15
N ALA A 7 -1.15 5.69 0.90
CA ALA A 7 -1.40 7.07 1.30
C ALA A 7 -0.34 7.96 0.65
N VAL A 8 -0.77 9.05 0.02
CA VAL A 8 0.11 10.00 -0.65
C VAL A 8 -0.22 11.42 -0.21
N THR A 9 0.74 12.32 -0.37
CA THR A 9 0.50 13.76 -0.20
C THR A 9 -0.12 14.35 -1.47
N LYS A 10 -0.50 15.62 -1.44
CA LYS A 10 -1.03 16.33 -2.62
C LYS A 10 -0.06 16.32 -3.80
N ASN A 11 1.23 16.32 -3.52
CA ASN A 11 2.27 16.24 -4.55
C ASN A 11 2.75 14.80 -4.81
N ASN A 12 1.94 13.83 -4.44
CA ASN A 12 2.12 12.40 -4.76
C ASN A 12 3.31 11.72 -4.08
N VAL A 13 3.78 12.26 -2.97
CA VAL A 13 4.88 11.70 -2.18
C VAL A 13 4.36 10.58 -1.30
N ILE A 14 5.07 9.44 -1.27
CA ILE A 14 4.80 8.33 -0.37
C ILE A 14 5.92 8.06 0.62
N GLY A 15 7.08 8.67 0.45
CA GLY A 15 8.20 8.48 1.36
C GLY A 15 9.31 9.49 1.17
N ASN A 16 10.14 9.59 2.20
CA ASN A 16 11.36 10.40 2.21
C ASN A 16 12.43 9.59 2.92
N ASN A 17 13.49 9.22 2.22
CA ASN A 17 14.57 8.37 2.73
C ASN A 17 14.06 7.06 3.34
N GLY A 18 13.04 6.45 2.72
CA GLY A 18 12.47 5.18 3.16
C GLY A 18 11.49 5.30 4.32
N ILE A 19 11.20 6.49 4.80
CA ILE A 19 10.31 6.74 5.93
C ILE A 19 9.13 7.58 5.46
N MET A 20 7.92 7.27 5.94
CA MET A 20 6.74 8.09 5.68
C MET A 20 6.90 9.41 6.41
N PRO A 21 6.87 10.57 5.70
CA PRO A 21 7.19 11.86 6.32
C PRO A 21 6.05 12.50 7.11
N TRP A 22 5.01 11.75 7.43
CA TRP A 22 3.86 12.29 8.18
C TRP A 22 3.34 11.31 9.21
N LYS A 23 2.66 11.86 10.21
CA LYS A 23 1.82 11.10 11.13
C LYS A 23 0.51 11.87 11.28
N ILE A 24 -0.58 11.28 10.84
CA ILE A 24 -1.89 11.92 10.87
C ILE A 24 -2.85 11.00 11.60
N LYS A 25 -3.44 11.53 12.67
CA LYS A 25 -4.36 10.78 13.51
C LYS A 25 -5.56 10.32 12.70
N GLY A 26 -5.85 9.01 12.74
CA GLY A 26 -7.00 8.43 12.07
C GLY A 26 -6.77 8.05 10.62
N GLU A 27 -5.67 8.50 9.99
CA GLU A 27 -5.40 8.20 8.59
C GLU A 27 -5.24 6.70 8.34
N GLN A 28 -4.62 5.98 9.27
CA GLN A 28 -4.39 4.54 9.11
C GLN A 28 -5.61 3.68 9.43
N ARG A 29 -6.71 4.27 9.84
CA ARG A 29 -7.92 3.54 10.19
C ARG A 29 -8.46 2.72 9.01
N ARG A 30 -8.51 3.32 7.82
CA ARG A 30 -8.97 2.64 6.61
C ARG A 30 -8.07 1.45 6.27
N PHE A 31 -6.76 1.64 6.39
CA PHE A 31 -5.79 0.56 6.17
C PHE A 31 -6.08 -0.63 7.09
N LYS A 32 -6.25 -0.37 8.36
CA LYS A 32 -6.56 -1.41 9.35
C LYS A 32 -7.87 -2.12 9.03
N GLU A 33 -8.93 -1.37 8.75
CA GLU A 33 -10.24 -1.94 8.48
C GLU A 33 -10.25 -2.82 7.22
N LEU A 34 -9.58 -2.37 6.16
CA LEU A 34 -9.56 -3.10 4.90
C LEU A 34 -8.67 -4.34 4.94
N THR A 35 -7.54 -4.27 5.63
CA THR A 35 -6.53 -5.34 5.56
C THR A 35 -6.66 -6.40 6.64
N THR A 36 -7.36 -6.14 7.74
CA THR A 36 -7.53 -7.13 8.82
C THR A 36 -8.18 -8.40 8.30
N GLY A 37 -7.57 -9.55 8.57
CA GLY A 37 -8.03 -10.85 8.09
C GLY A 37 -7.54 -11.21 6.69
N HIS A 38 -6.75 -10.35 6.06
CA HIS A 38 -6.25 -10.55 4.70
C HIS A 38 -4.72 -10.68 4.67
N THR A 39 -4.19 -10.98 3.49
CA THR A 39 -2.75 -11.06 3.25
C THR A 39 -2.24 -9.73 2.69
N ILE A 40 -1.13 -9.27 3.23
CA ILE A 40 -0.44 -8.05 2.80
C ILE A 40 0.89 -8.44 2.18
N ILE A 41 1.20 -7.87 1.03
CA ILE A 41 2.52 -7.99 0.38
C ILE A 41 3.22 -6.66 0.51
N VAL A 42 4.45 -6.68 1.02
CA VAL A 42 5.20 -5.45 1.31
C VAL A 42 6.70 -5.68 1.08
N GLY A 43 7.39 -4.63 0.63
CA GLY A 43 8.84 -4.69 0.51
C GLY A 43 9.54 -4.63 1.87
N ARG A 44 10.74 -5.17 1.96
CA ARG A 44 11.49 -5.26 3.22
C ARG A 44 11.69 -3.91 3.91
N LYS A 45 12.13 -2.89 3.17
CA LYS A 45 12.42 -1.58 3.77
C LYS A 45 11.17 -0.95 4.37
N THR A 46 10.05 -1.07 3.68
CA THR A 46 8.76 -0.55 4.16
C THR A 46 8.32 -1.33 5.40
N PHE A 47 8.45 -2.65 5.39
CA PHE A 47 8.12 -3.47 6.55
C PHE A 47 8.97 -3.10 7.77
N GLN A 48 10.28 -2.93 7.58
CA GLN A 48 11.19 -2.57 8.67
C GLN A 48 10.92 -1.19 9.23
N ALA A 49 10.47 -0.25 8.40
CA ALA A 49 10.09 1.10 8.85
C ALA A 49 8.88 1.07 9.78
N GLU A 50 7.96 0.12 9.60
CA GLU A 50 6.82 -0.07 10.51
C GLU A 50 7.23 -0.67 11.85
N GLY A 51 8.36 -1.37 11.88
CA GLY A 51 8.97 -1.88 13.11
C GLY A 51 8.43 -3.20 13.64
N LYS A 52 7.24 -3.63 13.25
CA LYS A 52 6.63 -4.87 13.74
C LYS A 52 5.53 -5.36 12.80
N PRO A 53 5.23 -6.68 12.81
CA PRO A 53 4.12 -7.21 12.02
C PRO A 53 2.79 -6.69 12.53
N LEU A 54 1.83 -6.60 11.63
CA LEU A 54 0.49 -6.13 11.94
C LEU A 54 -0.37 -7.29 12.46
N PRO A 55 -1.14 -7.10 13.55
CA PRO A 55 -1.94 -8.19 14.11
C PRO A 55 -3.08 -8.59 13.16
N ASN A 56 -3.45 -9.88 13.23
CA ASN A 56 -4.57 -10.46 12.47
C ASN A 56 -4.42 -10.36 10.95
N ARG A 57 -3.17 -10.31 10.47
CA ARG A 57 -2.85 -10.25 9.03
C ARG A 57 -1.66 -11.13 8.74
N LYS A 58 -1.70 -11.79 7.59
CA LYS A 58 -0.55 -12.52 7.09
C LYS A 58 0.29 -11.55 6.26
N THR A 59 1.59 -11.51 6.48
CA THR A 59 2.49 -10.60 5.77
C THR A 59 3.49 -11.38 4.93
N ILE A 60 3.54 -11.07 3.63
CA ILE A 60 4.53 -11.61 2.72
C ILE A 60 5.53 -10.50 2.44
N ILE A 61 6.78 -10.70 2.82
CA ILE A 61 7.83 -9.70 2.71
C ILE A 61 8.70 -10.02 1.51
N ILE A 62 8.92 -9.04 0.64
CA ILE A 62 9.78 -9.22 -0.53
C ILE A 62 11.18 -8.70 -0.20
N SER A 63 12.17 -9.59 -0.25
CA SER A 63 13.57 -9.23 0.00
C SER A 63 14.50 -10.16 -0.77
N LYS A 64 15.42 -9.58 -1.53
CA LYS A 64 16.41 -10.36 -2.28
C LYS A 64 17.61 -10.79 -1.42
N THR A 65 17.88 -10.09 -0.32
CA THR A 65 19.10 -10.20 0.41
C THR A 65 18.97 -10.66 1.87
N LYS A 66 17.80 -10.45 2.47
CA LYS A 66 17.59 -10.78 3.88
C LYS A 66 16.35 -11.65 4.05
N ASN A 67 16.42 -12.58 5.00
CA ASN A 67 15.28 -13.37 5.41
C ASN A 67 14.78 -12.84 6.74
N ILE A 68 13.52 -12.39 6.77
CA ILE A 68 12.89 -11.84 7.97
C ILE A 68 11.89 -12.85 8.47
N GLU A 69 12.07 -13.27 9.73
CA GLU A 69 11.16 -14.22 10.36
C GLU A 69 10.37 -13.54 11.45
N CYS A 70 9.06 -13.74 11.45
CA CYS A 70 8.16 -13.27 12.49
C CYS A 70 6.86 -14.08 12.44
N GLU A 71 6.06 -13.94 13.46
CA GLU A 71 4.77 -14.61 13.51
C GLU A 71 3.87 -14.13 12.36
N ASN A 72 3.30 -15.07 11.60
CA ASN A 72 2.48 -14.79 10.43
C ASN A 72 3.21 -14.02 9.32
N CYS A 73 4.53 -14.10 9.28
CA CYS A 73 5.34 -13.49 8.23
C CYS A 73 6.08 -14.57 7.44
N VAL A 74 6.24 -14.31 6.16
CA VAL A 74 7.08 -15.13 5.29
C VAL A 74 7.85 -14.22 4.35
N THR A 75 9.10 -14.56 4.05
CA THR A 75 9.94 -13.78 3.14
C THR A 75 10.09 -14.52 1.82
N VAL A 76 9.89 -13.80 0.73
CA VAL A 76 10.10 -14.28 -0.64
C VAL A 76 11.05 -13.34 -1.38
N LYS A 77 11.57 -13.77 -2.51
CA LYS A 77 12.60 -13.01 -3.24
C LYS A 77 12.04 -12.09 -4.32
N SER A 78 10.80 -12.28 -4.73
CA SER A 78 10.22 -11.50 -5.83
C SER A 78 8.73 -11.30 -5.65
N LEU A 79 8.19 -10.29 -6.36
CA LEU A 79 6.75 -10.09 -6.43
C LEU A 79 6.04 -11.31 -7.02
N LYS A 80 6.64 -11.94 -8.04
CA LYS A 80 6.09 -13.13 -8.65
C LYS A 80 5.88 -14.25 -7.63
N GLU A 81 6.89 -14.51 -6.79
CA GLU A 81 6.77 -15.51 -5.73
C GLU A 81 5.67 -15.14 -4.72
N ALA A 82 5.59 -13.86 -4.36
CA ALA A 82 4.58 -13.39 -3.42
C ALA A 82 3.16 -13.61 -3.97
N LEU A 83 2.93 -13.27 -5.23
CA LEU A 83 1.62 -13.43 -5.86
C LEU A 83 1.25 -14.91 -6.03
N GLU A 84 2.21 -15.75 -6.36
CA GLU A 84 1.98 -17.19 -6.46
C GLU A 84 1.58 -17.78 -5.10
N LEU A 85 2.23 -17.36 -4.03
CA LEU A 85 1.95 -17.81 -2.68
C LEU A 85 0.53 -17.43 -2.22
N ALA A 86 0.01 -16.29 -2.69
CA ALA A 86 -1.29 -15.76 -2.29
C ALA A 86 -2.39 -15.94 -3.34
N LYS A 87 -2.14 -16.72 -4.39
CA LYS A 87 -3.03 -16.81 -5.57
C LYS A 87 -4.46 -17.25 -5.29
N ASP A 88 -4.69 -18.01 -4.23
CA ASP A 88 -6.01 -18.54 -3.89
C ASP A 88 -6.83 -17.61 -2.99
N GLU A 89 -6.29 -16.48 -2.61
CA GLU A 89 -6.99 -15.52 -1.75
C GLU A 89 -7.89 -14.61 -2.58
N LYS A 90 -9.05 -14.27 -2.01
CA LYS A 90 -10.02 -13.40 -2.69
C LYS A 90 -9.46 -12.02 -2.98
N GLU A 91 -8.74 -11.46 -2.04
CA GLU A 91 -8.14 -10.13 -2.17
C GLU A 91 -6.80 -10.08 -1.47
N ILE A 92 -5.79 -9.58 -2.17
CA ILE A 92 -4.43 -9.41 -1.66
C ILE A 92 -4.14 -7.92 -1.66
N PHE A 93 -3.58 -7.40 -0.57
CA PHE A 93 -3.25 -5.98 -0.45
C PHE A 93 -1.75 -5.74 -0.64
N ILE A 94 -1.41 -4.83 -1.54
CA ILE A 94 -0.04 -4.42 -1.80
C ILE A 94 0.20 -3.12 -1.03
N ALA A 95 1.11 -3.16 -0.07
CA ALA A 95 1.32 -2.05 0.88
C ALA A 95 2.66 -1.32 0.68
N GLY A 96 3.32 -1.49 -0.43
CA GLY A 96 4.50 -0.71 -0.78
C GLY A 96 5.79 -1.50 -0.78
N GLY A 97 6.92 -0.86 -0.95
CA GLY A 97 7.00 0.57 -1.27
C GLY A 97 6.91 0.89 -2.75
N GLY A 98 7.49 2.03 -3.14
CA GLY A 98 7.35 2.58 -4.49
C GLY A 98 7.70 1.61 -5.60
N GLU A 99 8.77 0.84 -5.45
CA GLU A 99 9.18 -0.13 -6.46
C GLU A 99 8.15 -1.24 -6.63
N ILE A 100 7.59 -1.72 -5.52
CA ILE A 100 6.56 -2.77 -5.56
C ILE A 100 5.28 -2.23 -6.19
N TYR A 101 4.89 -1.00 -5.86
CA TYR A 101 3.74 -0.36 -6.48
C TYR A 101 3.90 -0.28 -8.00
N ARG A 102 5.08 0.14 -8.48
CA ARG A 102 5.34 0.22 -9.93
C ARG A 102 5.23 -1.13 -10.60
N GLN A 103 5.77 -2.18 -9.99
CA GLN A 103 5.73 -3.52 -10.56
C GLN A 103 4.33 -4.09 -10.63
N VAL A 104 3.51 -3.82 -9.61
CA VAL A 104 2.18 -4.44 -9.51
C VAL A 104 1.09 -3.66 -10.23
N LEU A 105 1.30 -2.37 -10.49
CA LEU A 105 0.27 -1.50 -11.07
C LEU A 105 -0.36 -2.06 -12.36
N PRO A 106 0.41 -2.61 -13.31
CA PRO A 106 -0.19 -3.16 -14.55
C PRO A 106 -1.17 -4.31 -14.32
N MET A 107 -1.07 -5.01 -13.19
CA MET A 107 -1.93 -6.15 -12.88
C MET A 107 -2.90 -5.87 -11.72
N THR A 108 -2.98 -4.62 -11.27
CA THR A 108 -3.82 -4.21 -10.15
C THR A 108 -5.28 -4.08 -10.57
N ASP A 109 -6.19 -4.65 -9.76
CA ASP A 109 -7.63 -4.58 -10.00
C ASP A 109 -8.26 -3.36 -9.32
N ARG A 110 -7.76 -3.00 -8.16
CA ARG A 110 -8.32 -1.91 -7.35
C ARG A 110 -7.22 -1.14 -6.63
N ILE A 111 -7.43 0.17 -6.48
CA ILE A 111 -6.51 1.03 -5.74
C ILE A 111 -7.28 1.74 -4.64
N TYR A 112 -6.91 1.51 -3.39
CA TYR A 112 -7.41 2.26 -2.24
C TYR A 112 -6.39 3.36 -1.95
N LEU A 113 -6.72 4.58 -2.34
CA LEU A 113 -5.82 5.72 -2.28
C LEU A 113 -6.29 6.71 -1.22
N THR A 114 -5.38 7.14 -0.35
CA THR A 114 -5.65 8.26 0.56
C THR A 114 -4.76 9.42 0.13
N ILE A 115 -5.38 10.58 -0.15
CA ILE A 115 -4.62 11.78 -0.45
C ILE A 115 -4.67 12.70 0.77
N ILE A 116 -3.51 12.98 1.32
CA ILE A 116 -3.34 13.84 2.48
C ILE A 116 -3.23 15.28 1.98
N ASP A 117 -4.07 16.17 2.53
CA ASP A 117 -4.19 17.55 2.09
C ASP A 117 -3.01 18.40 2.57
N LYS A 118 -1.81 18.00 2.18
CA LYS A 118 -0.57 18.68 2.52
C LYS A 118 0.49 18.39 1.46
N VAL A 119 1.31 19.38 1.15
CA VAL A 119 2.48 19.20 0.29
C VAL A 119 3.68 18.93 1.20
N ILE A 120 4.33 17.79 1.00
CA ILE A 120 5.47 17.36 1.80
C ILE A 120 6.60 16.99 0.86
N GLU A 121 7.81 17.44 1.14
CA GLU A 121 8.98 17.08 0.37
C GLU A 121 9.33 15.62 0.61
N GLY A 122 9.69 14.91 -0.46
CA GLY A 122 10.08 13.51 -0.36
C GLY A 122 10.76 13.04 -1.64
N ASP A 123 11.28 11.82 -1.60
CA ASP A 123 12.05 11.24 -2.70
C ASP A 123 11.40 10.02 -3.34
N VAL A 124 10.29 9.54 -2.79
CA VAL A 124 9.55 8.41 -3.37
C VAL A 124 8.13 8.86 -3.70
N TYR A 125 7.73 8.62 -4.95
CA TYR A 125 6.43 9.05 -5.47
C TYR A 125 5.61 7.84 -5.90
N PHE A 126 4.29 7.94 -5.73
CA PHE A 126 3.37 6.94 -6.25
C PHE A 126 3.17 7.18 -7.76
N PRO A 127 3.13 6.13 -8.59
CA PRO A 127 2.87 6.29 -10.02
C PRO A 127 1.53 6.98 -10.25
N LYS A 128 1.45 7.81 -11.28
CA LYS A 128 0.21 8.49 -11.63
C LYS A 128 -0.84 7.46 -12.06
N ILE A 129 -2.05 7.58 -11.51
CA ILE A 129 -3.17 6.72 -11.89
C ILE A 129 -3.68 7.16 -13.25
N ASN A 130 -3.70 6.24 -14.21
CA ASN A 130 -4.21 6.50 -15.56
C ASN A 130 -5.73 6.33 -15.56
N GLU A 131 -6.45 7.42 -15.78
CA GLU A 131 -7.91 7.43 -15.77
C GLU A 131 -8.53 6.70 -16.98
N ASP A 132 -7.72 6.41 -18.01
CA ASP A 132 -8.16 5.53 -19.10
C ASP A 132 -8.19 4.05 -18.67
N GLU A 133 -7.43 3.71 -17.64
CA GLU A 133 -7.35 2.33 -17.12
C GLU A 133 -8.19 2.13 -15.86
N PHE A 134 -8.37 3.19 -15.07
CA PHE A 134 -9.08 3.12 -13.79
C PHE A 134 -10.20 4.14 -13.72
N VAL A 135 -11.29 3.78 -13.05
CA VAL A 135 -12.42 4.67 -12.78
C VAL A 135 -12.55 4.90 -11.27
N LYS A 136 -12.83 6.13 -10.89
CA LYS A 136 -13.06 6.46 -9.48
C LYS A 136 -14.43 5.94 -9.07
N ALA A 137 -14.44 5.00 -8.10
CA ALA A 137 -15.66 4.34 -7.62
C ALA A 137 -16.13 4.89 -6.27
N TYR A 138 -15.25 5.56 -5.52
CA TYR A 138 -15.57 6.05 -4.18
C TYR A 138 -14.71 7.26 -3.83
N GLU A 139 -15.29 8.19 -3.08
CA GLU A 139 -14.58 9.36 -2.58
C GLU A 139 -15.21 9.80 -1.26
N GLU A 140 -14.38 9.98 -0.23
CA GLU A 140 -14.83 10.49 1.07
C GLU A 140 -13.76 11.39 1.68
N ARG A 141 -14.12 12.65 1.92
CA ARG A 141 -13.21 13.60 2.57
C ARG A 141 -13.38 13.52 4.09
N ILE A 142 -12.26 13.46 4.80
CA ILE A 142 -12.22 13.48 6.27
C ILE A 142 -11.61 14.82 6.70
N GLU A 143 -12.39 15.62 7.41
CA GLU A 143 -11.93 16.90 7.95
C GLU A 143 -11.13 16.68 9.23
N GLY A 144 -10.23 17.60 9.54
CA GLY A 144 -9.39 17.55 10.73
C GLY A 144 -8.29 18.58 10.64
N GLU A 145 -7.32 18.50 11.55
CA GLU A 145 -6.17 19.40 11.58
C GLU A 145 -5.40 19.34 10.25
N ILE A 146 -5.20 18.12 9.74
CA ILE A 146 -4.70 17.90 8.39
C ILE A 146 -5.74 17.02 7.71
N PRO A 147 -6.57 17.59 6.81
CA PRO A 147 -7.61 16.81 6.15
C PRO A 147 -7.02 15.78 5.18
N TYR A 148 -7.77 14.74 4.91
CA TYR A 148 -7.39 13.76 3.91
C TYR A 148 -8.64 13.22 3.23
N THR A 149 -8.47 12.65 2.04
CA THR A 149 -9.59 12.12 1.25
C THR A 149 -9.29 10.67 0.89
N TYR A 150 -10.26 9.80 1.15
CA TYR A 150 -10.21 8.41 0.71
C TYR A 150 -10.78 8.30 -0.69
N TYR A 151 -10.07 7.60 -1.57
CA TYR A 151 -10.52 7.28 -2.92
C TYR A 151 -10.44 5.77 -3.13
N THR A 152 -11.36 5.23 -3.92
CA THR A 152 -11.23 3.88 -4.44
C THR A 152 -11.31 3.95 -5.95
N TYR A 153 -10.30 3.42 -6.62
CA TYR A 153 -10.25 3.31 -8.08
C TYR A 153 -10.38 1.85 -8.47
N GLU A 154 -11.16 1.58 -9.49
CA GLU A 154 -11.34 0.23 -10.00
C GLU A 154 -10.90 0.18 -11.46
N ARG A 155 -10.25 -0.92 -11.85
CA ARG A 155 -9.82 -1.09 -13.24
C ARG A 155 -11.03 -1.16 -14.14
N ARG A 156 -10.97 -0.44 -15.25
CA ARG A 156 -12.01 -0.46 -16.27
C ARG A 156 -12.04 -1.83 -16.96
N LYS A 157 -13.22 -2.29 -17.25
CA LYS A 157 -13.44 -3.56 -17.96
C LYS A 157 -13.36 -3.35 -19.46
#